data_e26343f2b4b61a1bf0256149c4651525
#
_entry.id   e26343f2b4b61a1bf0256149c4651525
#
_cell.length_a   1.000
_cell.length_b   1.000
_cell.length_c   1.000
_cell.angle_alpha   90.00
_cell.angle_beta   90.00
_cell.angle_gamma   90.00
#
_symmetry.space_group_name_H-M   'P 1'
#
loop_
_entity.id
_entity.type
_entity.pdbx_description
1 polymer ?
#
loop_
_entity_poly.entity_id
_entity_poly.type
_entity_poly.pdbx_seq_one_letter_code
_entity_poly.pdbx_strand_id
1 'polypeptide(L)'
;MAEKIPKKLKRSVRYVALETIERVDKGGAYSNLLLNEMMTKSELSEKDGRLFTELVYGTISRKLLLEYYLTPFVKKPQKVDNWVKNLLILSLYQLLYLDKVPDHAVINEAVEIGKRRGNPGIGKFVNGVLRAFQRNGAPSLAAISDPVDRL
;
A
#
# COMPACT_ATOMS: atom_id res chain seq x y z
N MET A 1 -8.02 19.25 9.28
CA MET A 1 -8.33 18.83 7.95
C MET A 1 -7.13 18.26 7.25
N ALA A 2 -7.35 17.15 6.61
CA ALA A 2 -6.26 16.46 5.95
C ALA A 2 -5.92 17.07 4.59
N GLU A 3 -6.59 18.16 4.26
CA GLU A 3 -6.45 18.80 2.96
C GLU A 3 -5.04 19.32 2.67
N LYS A 4 -4.23 19.39 3.69
CA LYS A 4 -2.88 19.93 3.52
C LYS A 4 -1.86 18.89 3.08
N ILE A 5 -2.27 18.00 2.19
CA ILE A 5 -1.34 17.05 1.62
C ILE A 5 -0.44 17.82 0.64
N PRO A 6 0.89 17.83 0.87
CA PRO A 6 1.79 18.56 -0.01
C PRO A 6 1.73 18.04 -1.44
N LYS A 7 1.90 18.95 -2.41
CA LYS A 7 1.90 18.57 -3.81
C LYS A 7 2.94 17.49 -4.12
N LYS A 8 4.11 17.62 -3.50
CA LYS A 8 5.16 16.63 -3.71
C LYS A 8 4.71 15.24 -3.31
N LEU A 9 3.99 15.13 -2.20
CA LEU A 9 3.49 13.85 -1.76
C LEU A 9 2.38 13.34 -2.68
N LYS A 10 1.48 14.22 -3.10
CA LYS A 10 0.38 13.83 -4.00
C LYS A 10 0.88 13.30 -5.33
N ARG A 11 2.08 13.68 -5.75
CA ARG A 11 2.67 13.22 -6.99
C ARG A 11 3.64 12.07 -6.79
N SER A 12 3.82 11.61 -5.55
CA SER A 12 4.70 10.48 -5.32
C SER A 12 4.07 9.23 -5.87
N VAL A 13 4.92 8.32 -6.34
CA VAL A 13 4.46 7.07 -6.94
C VAL A 13 3.53 6.32 -6.00
N ARG A 14 3.91 6.24 -4.72
CA ARG A 14 3.14 5.47 -3.74
C ARG A 14 1.78 6.10 -3.46
N TYR A 15 1.72 7.43 -3.41
CA TYR A 15 0.44 8.07 -3.18
C TYR A 15 -0.50 7.90 -4.38
N VAL A 16 0.03 8.03 -5.58
CA VAL A 16 -0.76 7.83 -6.79
C VAL A 16 -1.24 6.39 -6.88
N ALA A 17 -0.38 5.44 -6.51
CA ALA A 17 -0.78 4.03 -6.47
C ALA A 17 -1.91 3.81 -5.46
N LEU A 18 -1.82 4.42 -4.29
CA LEU A 18 -2.86 4.31 -3.28
C LEU A 18 -4.19 4.84 -3.81
N GLU A 19 -4.19 6.01 -4.43
CA GLU A 19 -5.41 6.56 -5.00
C GLU A 19 -6.02 5.67 -6.07
N THR A 20 -5.15 5.05 -6.87
CA THR A 20 -5.61 4.16 -7.93
C THR A 20 -6.26 2.91 -7.34
N ILE A 21 -5.64 2.32 -6.32
CA ILE A 21 -6.18 1.17 -5.63
C ILE A 21 -7.55 1.51 -5.02
N GLU A 22 -7.69 2.71 -4.46
CA GLU A 22 -8.97 3.15 -3.93
C GLU A 22 -10.05 3.24 -5.02
N ARG A 23 -9.66 3.75 -6.19
CA ARG A 23 -10.61 3.85 -7.31
C ARG A 23 -11.13 2.47 -7.70
N VAL A 24 -10.24 1.48 -7.74
CA VAL A 24 -10.64 0.11 -8.06
C VAL A 24 -11.55 -0.45 -6.97
N ASP A 25 -11.22 -0.21 -5.70
CA ASP A 25 -12.04 -0.68 -4.58
C ASP A 25 -13.46 -0.11 -4.62
N LYS A 26 -13.60 1.13 -5.07
CA LYS A 26 -14.90 1.80 -5.10
C LYS A 26 -15.71 1.46 -6.34
N GLY A 27 -15.31 0.41 -7.03
CA GLY A 27 -16.07 -0.05 -8.17
C GLY A 27 -15.51 0.32 -9.52
N GLY A 28 -14.36 1.00 -9.53
CA GLY A 28 -13.67 1.24 -10.79
C GLY A 28 -13.01 -0.03 -11.28
N ALA A 29 -12.96 -0.19 -12.59
CA ALA A 29 -12.30 -1.35 -13.14
C ALA A 29 -10.79 -1.13 -13.20
N TYR A 30 -10.02 -2.16 -12.87
CA TYR A 30 -8.60 -2.13 -13.14
C TYR A 30 -8.41 -2.20 -14.65
N SER A 31 -7.81 -1.20 -15.24
CA SER A 31 -7.64 -1.15 -16.69
C SER A 31 -6.45 -0.29 -17.05
N ASN A 32 -5.95 -0.51 -18.25
CA ASN A 32 -4.87 0.33 -18.76
C ASN A 32 -5.31 1.78 -18.91
N LEU A 33 -6.58 1.99 -19.21
CA LEU A 33 -7.11 3.34 -19.33
C LEU A 33 -7.01 4.07 -17.99
N LEU A 34 -7.42 3.42 -16.90
CA LEU A 34 -7.32 4.03 -15.58
C LEU A 34 -5.86 4.30 -15.22
N LEU A 35 -4.97 3.35 -15.48
CA LEU A 35 -3.56 3.54 -15.16
C LEU A 35 -2.99 4.72 -15.92
N ASN A 36 -3.29 4.82 -17.21
CA ASN A 36 -2.78 5.92 -18.03
C ASN A 36 -3.33 7.26 -17.57
N GLU A 37 -4.60 7.29 -17.20
CA GLU A 37 -5.22 8.51 -16.68
C GLU A 37 -4.51 8.99 -15.41
N MET A 38 -4.26 8.07 -14.48
CA MET A 38 -3.63 8.43 -13.22
C MET A 38 -2.17 8.85 -13.41
N MET A 39 -1.44 8.18 -14.29
CA MET A 39 -0.05 8.53 -14.58
C MET A 39 0.05 9.92 -15.22
N THR A 40 -0.83 10.20 -16.15
CA THR A 40 -0.83 11.49 -16.86
C THR A 40 -1.20 12.62 -15.90
N LYS A 41 -2.26 12.42 -15.14
CA LYS A 41 -2.73 13.42 -14.20
C LYS A 41 -1.67 13.78 -13.16
N SER A 42 -0.89 12.79 -12.74
CA SER A 42 0.12 12.97 -11.71
C SER A 42 1.49 13.30 -12.28
N GLU A 43 1.60 13.36 -13.60
CA GLU A 43 2.85 13.73 -14.28
C GLU A 43 4.02 12.82 -13.89
N LEU A 44 3.76 11.53 -13.79
CA LEU A 44 4.81 10.58 -13.44
C LEU A 44 5.81 10.43 -14.59
N SER A 45 7.09 10.32 -14.23
CA SER A 45 8.12 10.03 -15.21
C SER A 45 7.94 8.60 -15.74
N GLU A 46 8.64 8.26 -16.81
CA GLU A 46 8.57 6.92 -17.35
C GLU A 46 9.02 5.88 -16.32
N LYS A 47 10.11 6.18 -15.62
CA LYS A 47 10.61 5.28 -14.58
C LYS A 47 9.59 5.09 -13.47
N ASP A 48 9.01 6.20 -12.99
CA ASP A 48 8.01 6.14 -11.93
C ASP A 48 6.74 5.48 -12.42
N GLY A 49 6.40 5.63 -13.70
CA GLY A 49 5.25 4.97 -14.27
C GLY A 49 5.36 3.46 -14.25
N ARG A 50 6.57 2.93 -14.49
CA ARG A 50 6.79 1.50 -14.40
C ARG A 50 6.63 0.99 -12.98
N LEU A 51 7.18 1.71 -12.00
CA LEU A 51 7.01 1.34 -10.60
C LEU A 51 5.54 1.44 -10.20
N PHE A 52 4.87 2.51 -10.61
CA PHE A 52 3.46 2.70 -10.34
C PHE A 52 2.62 1.51 -10.80
N THR A 53 2.86 1.07 -12.04
CA THR A 53 2.12 -0.05 -12.61
C THR A 53 2.35 -1.32 -11.80
N GLU A 54 3.59 -1.57 -11.42
CA GLU A 54 3.92 -2.73 -10.61
C GLU A 54 3.27 -2.67 -9.24
N LEU A 55 3.28 -1.51 -8.60
CA LEU A 55 2.67 -1.35 -7.28
C LEU A 55 1.17 -1.63 -7.32
N VAL A 56 0.49 -1.06 -8.31
CA VAL A 56 -0.96 -1.23 -8.39
C VAL A 56 -1.32 -2.67 -8.75
N TYR A 57 -0.72 -3.20 -9.80
CA TYR A 57 -1.03 -4.56 -10.22
C TYR A 57 -0.66 -5.58 -9.16
N GLY A 58 0.53 -5.46 -8.60
CA GLY A 58 1.01 -6.42 -7.59
C GLY A 58 0.14 -6.42 -6.34
N THR A 59 -0.24 -5.23 -5.89
CA THR A 59 -1.07 -5.12 -4.69
C THR A 59 -2.47 -5.67 -4.94
N ILE A 60 -3.08 -5.30 -6.04
CA ILE A 60 -4.44 -5.74 -6.33
C ILE A 60 -4.50 -7.25 -6.56
N SER A 61 -3.52 -7.79 -7.29
CA SER A 61 -3.52 -9.22 -7.59
C SER A 61 -3.24 -10.09 -6.36
N ARG A 62 -2.65 -9.51 -5.30
CA ARG A 62 -2.34 -10.24 -4.08
C ARG A 62 -3.13 -9.73 -2.88
N LYS A 63 -4.22 -9.03 -3.12
CA LYS A 63 -4.94 -8.34 -2.05
C LYS A 63 -5.31 -9.25 -0.89
N LEU A 64 -5.91 -10.40 -1.18
CA LEU A 64 -6.36 -11.30 -0.12
C LEU A 64 -5.19 -11.84 0.70
N LEU A 65 -4.10 -12.18 0.03
CA LEU A 65 -2.91 -12.67 0.71
C LEU A 65 -2.31 -11.59 1.59
N LEU A 66 -2.22 -10.36 1.07
CA LEU A 66 -1.67 -9.26 1.84
C LEU A 66 -2.54 -8.93 3.05
N GLU A 67 -3.85 -8.99 2.89
CA GLU A 67 -4.77 -8.80 4.02
C GLU A 67 -4.57 -9.89 5.07
N TYR A 68 -4.35 -11.11 4.62
CA TYR A 68 -4.08 -12.21 5.54
C TYR A 68 -2.81 -11.96 6.35
N TYR A 69 -1.75 -11.53 5.68
CA TYR A 69 -0.50 -11.22 6.38
C TYR A 69 -0.65 -10.08 7.37
N LEU A 70 -1.56 -9.16 7.11
CA LEU A 70 -1.79 -8.01 7.97
C LEU A 70 -2.55 -8.38 9.24
N THR A 71 -3.34 -9.44 9.19
CA THR A 71 -4.26 -9.81 10.26
C THR A 71 -3.64 -9.82 11.66
N PRO A 72 -2.45 -10.43 11.88
CA PRO A 72 -1.89 -10.49 13.24
C PRO A 72 -1.52 -9.13 13.81
N PHE A 73 -1.39 -8.11 12.96
CA PHE A 73 -0.89 -6.81 13.39
C PHE A 73 -1.98 -5.76 13.54
N VAL A 74 -3.22 -6.09 13.22
CA VAL A 74 -4.33 -5.16 13.32
C VAL A 74 -5.38 -5.77 14.23
N LYS A 75 -5.47 -5.25 15.47
CA LYS A 75 -6.33 -5.84 16.48
C LYS A 75 -7.82 -5.61 16.23
N LYS A 76 -8.16 -4.45 15.67
CA LYS A 76 -9.55 -4.08 15.42
C LYS A 76 -9.72 -3.65 13.97
N PRO A 77 -9.73 -4.62 13.04
CA PRO A 77 -9.80 -4.29 11.62
C PRO A 77 -11.00 -3.43 11.25
N GLN A 78 -12.12 -3.62 11.95
CA GLN A 78 -13.34 -2.88 11.65
C GLN A 78 -13.23 -1.40 11.99
N LYS A 79 -12.21 -1.00 12.74
CA LYS A 79 -11.99 0.40 13.09
C LYS A 79 -10.97 1.07 12.19
N VAL A 80 -10.41 0.35 11.25
CA VAL A 80 -9.41 0.88 10.33
C VAL A 80 -10.11 1.33 9.06
N ASP A 81 -9.94 2.60 8.70
CA ASP A 81 -10.51 3.11 7.46
C ASP A 81 -9.95 2.35 6.26
N ASN A 82 -10.77 2.20 5.24
CA ASN A 82 -10.38 1.42 4.08
C ASN A 82 -9.11 1.94 3.40
N TRP A 83 -8.96 3.27 3.34
CA TRP A 83 -7.75 3.82 2.71
C TRP A 83 -6.48 3.52 3.51
N VAL A 84 -6.60 3.45 4.84
CA VAL A 84 -5.47 3.08 5.70
C VAL A 84 -5.13 1.62 5.48
N LYS A 85 -6.14 0.77 5.38
CA LYS A 85 -5.90 -0.64 5.08
C LYS A 85 -5.19 -0.79 3.73
N ASN A 86 -5.64 -0.05 2.72
CA ASN A 86 -5.01 -0.09 1.40
C ASN A 86 -3.57 0.41 1.46
N LEU A 87 -3.32 1.46 2.25
CA LEU A 87 -1.96 1.95 2.44
C LEU A 87 -1.07 0.87 3.06
N LEU A 88 -1.60 0.15 4.03
CA LEU A 88 -0.85 -0.93 4.68
C LEU A 88 -0.54 -2.07 3.72
N ILE A 89 -1.53 -2.54 2.97
CA ILE A 89 -1.27 -3.66 2.06
C ILE A 89 -0.35 -3.27 0.91
N LEU A 90 -0.46 -2.03 0.44
CA LEU A 90 0.47 -1.51 -0.57
C LEU A 90 1.90 -1.50 -0.04
N SER A 91 2.05 -1.13 1.23
CA SER A 91 3.37 -1.12 1.85
C SER A 91 3.90 -2.53 2.06
N LEU A 92 3.04 -3.47 2.50
CA LEU A 92 3.44 -4.87 2.65
C LEU A 92 3.90 -5.45 1.32
N TYR A 93 3.21 -5.13 0.23
CA TYR A 93 3.63 -5.61 -1.08
C TYR A 93 5.07 -5.22 -1.37
N GLN A 94 5.41 -3.97 -1.07
CA GLN A 94 6.75 -3.47 -1.32
C GLN A 94 7.79 -4.15 -0.44
N LEU A 95 7.47 -4.30 0.84
CA LEU A 95 8.39 -4.95 1.77
C LEU A 95 8.65 -6.41 1.40
N LEU A 96 7.66 -7.07 0.86
CA LEU A 96 7.76 -8.50 0.54
C LEU A 96 8.34 -8.79 -0.84
N TYR A 97 8.04 -7.95 -1.82
CA TYR A 97 8.30 -8.31 -3.21
C TYR A 97 9.25 -7.38 -3.95
N LEU A 98 9.59 -6.23 -3.39
CA LEU A 98 10.45 -5.26 -4.08
C LEU A 98 11.79 -5.13 -3.37
N ASP A 99 12.72 -5.98 -3.75
CA ASP A 99 14.04 -6.04 -3.10
C ASP A 99 14.84 -4.76 -3.28
N LYS A 100 14.62 -4.05 -4.38
CA LYS A 100 15.43 -2.86 -4.68
C LYS A 100 14.96 -1.61 -3.98
N VAL A 101 13.80 -1.67 -3.31
CA VAL A 101 13.29 -0.53 -2.58
C VAL A 101 13.64 -0.72 -1.11
N PRO A 102 14.41 0.19 -0.51
CA PRO A 102 14.76 0.03 0.91
C PRO A 102 13.54 0.06 1.80
N ASP A 103 13.52 -0.82 2.79
CA ASP A 103 12.38 -0.93 3.69
C ASP A 103 12.09 0.40 4.39
N HIS A 104 13.13 1.12 4.80
CA HIS A 104 12.91 2.38 5.50
C HIS A 104 12.22 3.42 4.61
N ALA A 105 12.49 3.39 3.31
CA ALA A 105 11.84 4.33 2.39
C ALA A 105 10.35 4.01 2.28
N VAL A 106 10.00 2.73 2.20
CA VAL A 106 8.61 2.30 2.15
C VAL A 106 7.87 2.75 3.41
N ILE A 107 8.44 2.45 4.57
CA ILE A 107 7.78 2.73 5.84
C ILE A 107 7.68 4.23 6.08
N ASN A 108 8.76 4.97 5.84
CA ASN A 108 8.76 6.40 6.07
C ASN A 108 7.72 7.11 5.21
N GLU A 109 7.61 6.75 3.95
CA GLU A 109 6.62 7.39 3.10
C GLU A 109 5.20 6.98 3.48
N ALA A 110 5.00 5.72 3.86
CA ALA A 110 3.68 5.29 4.33
C ALA A 110 3.24 6.06 5.57
N VAL A 111 4.15 6.27 6.51
CA VAL A 111 3.87 7.04 7.72
C VAL A 111 3.51 8.48 7.35
N GLU A 112 4.26 9.06 6.44
CA GLU A 112 4.00 10.43 6.02
C GLU A 112 2.62 10.55 5.36
N ILE A 113 2.27 9.60 4.50
CA ILE A 113 0.94 9.58 3.89
C ILE A 113 -0.15 9.47 4.96
N GLY A 114 0.04 8.56 5.91
CA GLY A 114 -0.93 8.36 6.98
C GLY A 114 -1.12 9.63 7.81
N LYS A 115 -0.03 10.31 8.10
CA LYS A 115 -0.06 11.53 8.90
C LYS A 115 -0.68 12.68 8.13
N ARG A 116 -0.31 12.86 6.88
CA ARG A 116 -0.76 14.01 6.09
C ARG A 116 -2.19 13.86 5.59
N ARG A 117 -2.55 12.67 5.14
CA ARG A 117 -3.91 12.42 4.69
C ARG A 117 -4.86 12.22 5.87
N GLY A 118 -4.39 11.60 6.93
CA GLY A 118 -5.17 11.37 8.13
C GLY A 118 -4.80 12.34 9.25
N ASN A 119 -4.03 11.85 10.20
CA ASN A 119 -3.58 12.65 11.35
C ASN A 119 -2.36 11.96 11.96
N PRO A 120 -1.69 12.62 12.95
CA PRO A 120 -0.52 12.00 13.58
C PRO A 120 -0.79 10.62 14.19
N GLY A 121 -2.00 10.40 14.72
CA GLY A 121 -2.35 9.10 15.29
C GLY A 121 -2.34 8.01 14.24
N ILE A 122 -2.85 8.30 13.05
CA ILE A 122 -2.83 7.33 11.95
C ILE A 122 -1.39 7.07 11.51
N GLY A 123 -0.56 8.11 11.47
CA GLY A 123 0.86 7.93 11.17
C GLY A 123 1.53 6.98 12.16
N LYS A 124 1.25 7.16 13.45
CA LYS A 124 1.80 6.27 14.47
C LYS A 124 1.29 4.85 14.32
N PHE A 125 0.02 4.69 14.01
CA PHE A 125 -0.57 3.38 13.80
C PHE A 125 0.10 2.65 12.62
N VAL A 126 0.25 3.35 11.50
CA VAL A 126 0.90 2.79 10.32
C VAL A 126 2.35 2.39 10.64
N ASN A 127 3.07 3.27 11.34
CA ASN A 127 4.45 2.96 11.73
C ASN A 127 4.49 1.71 12.61
N GLY A 128 3.62 1.64 13.60
CA GLY A 128 3.59 0.50 14.52
C GLY A 128 3.33 -0.81 13.78
N VAL A 129 2.35 -0.82 12.90
CA VAL A 129 2.01 -2.02 12.14
C VAL A 129 3.17 -2.45 11.24
N LEU A 130 3.71 -1.51 10.47
CA LEU A 130 4.75 -1.86 9.51
C LEU A 130 6.06 -2.25 10.18
N ARG A 131 6.42 -1.59 11.29
CA ARG A 131 7.63 -1.99 12.04
C ARG A 131 7.46 -3.35 12.67
N ALA A 132 6.27 -3.65 13.21
CA ALA A 132 6.00 -4.97 13.77
C ALA A 132 6.08 -6.04 12.70
N PHE A 133 5.53 -5.77 11.52
CA PHE A 133 5.62 -6.70 10.41
C PHE A 133 7.08 -6.91 9.99
N GLN A 134 7.85 -5.85 9.93
CA GLN A 134 9.27 -5.93 9.57
C GLN A 134 10.05 -6.80 10.54
N ARG A 135 9.77 -6.67 11.83
CA ARG A 135 10.47 -7.46 12.86
C ARG A 135 10.09 -8.94 12.82
N ASN A 136 8.83 -9.22 12.58
CA ASN A 136 8.33 -10.59 12.62
C ASN A 136 8.35 -11.28 11.27
N GLY A 137 8.43 -10.49 10.20
CA GLY A 137 8.43 -11.03 8.86
C GLY A 137 7.09 -11.59 8.45
N ALA A 138 7.00 -12.02 7.20
CA ALA A 138 5.81 -12.70 6.71
C ALA A 138 5.78 -14.11 7.27
N PRO A 139 4.60 -14.68 7.50
CA PRO A 139 4.52 -16.08 7.86
C PRO A 139 5.16 -16.93 6.77
N SER A 140 5.88 -17.97 7.17
CA SER A 140 6.48 -18.84 6.18
C SER A 140 5.38 -19.56 5.41
N LEU A 141 5.70 -20.05 4.22
CA LEU A 141 4.74 -20.85 3.46
C LEU A 141 4.32 -22.09 4.22
N ALA A 142 5.21 -22.64 5.03
CA ALA A 142 4.87 -23.76 5.86
C ALA A 142 3.84 -23.41 6.94
N ALA A 143 3.91 -22.18 7.44
CA ALA A 143 2.94 -21.71 8.43
C ALA A 143 1.61 -21.38 7.79
N ILE A 144 1.62 -21.01 6.52
CA ILE A 144 0.40 -20.78 5.75
C ILE A 144 -0.03 -22.14 5.21
N SER A 145 -0.68 -22.92 5.98
CA SER A 145 -0.99 -24.27 5.56
C SER A 145 -2.19 -24.39 4.63
N ASP A 146 -2.71 -23.27 4.18
CA ASP A 146 -3.85 -23.25 3.28
C ASP A 146 -3.46 -23.85 1.93
N PRO A 147 -4.14 -24.88 1.46
CA PRO A 147 -3.85 -25.49 0.16
C PRO A 147 -3.93 -24.51 -1.01
N VAL A 148 -4.79 -23.52 -0.91
CA VAL A 148 -4.90 -22.52 -1.96
C VAL A 148 -3.60 -21.76 -2.14
N ASP A 149 -2.92 -21.48 -1.07
CA ASP A 149 -1.66 -20.74 -1.13
C ASP A 149 -0.53 -21.57 -1.73
N ARG A 150 -0.72 -22.86 -1.86
CA ARG A 150 0.28 -23.77 -2.38
C ARG A 150 0.03 -24.18 -3.81
N LEU A 151 -1.12 -23.81 -4.30
CA LEU A 151 -1.47 -24.11 -5.67
C LEU A 151 -0.80 -23.15 -6.61
#